data_00f7718dbfc13f34adf50ede2b0ea45f
#
_entry.id   00f7718dbfc13f34adf50ede2b0ea45f
#
_cell.length_a   1.000
_cell.length_b   1.000
_cell.length_c   1.000
_cell.angle_alpha   90.00
_cell.angle_beta   90.00
_cell.angle_gamma   90.00
#
_symmetry.space_group_name_H-M   'P 1'
#
loop_
_entity.id
_entity.type
_entity.pdbx_description
1 polymer ?
#
loop_
_entity_poly.entity_id
_entity_poly.type
_entity_poly.pdbx_seq_one_letter_code
_entity_poly.pdbx_strand_id
1 'polypeptide(L)' 'MPVQFCEFCEKEVISVRDCRKLGNVYDLEFDACSGCICKLIVREHSGLLGFLCCGEETTVPYSKIKQIGSDIILVDL' A
#
# COMPACT_ATOMS: atom_id res chain seq x y z
N MET A 1 8.77 -14.22 -6.80
CA MET A 1 9.72 -13.12 -7.04
C MET A 1 9.89 -12.33 -5.74
N PRO A 2 11.10 -12.32 -5.17
CA PRO A 2 11.29 -11.58 -3.92
C PRO A 2 11.25 -10.06 -4.15
N VAL A 3 10.63 -9.36 -3.23
CA VAL A 3 10.51 -7.90 -3.27
C VAL A 3 11.00 -7.37 -1.93
N GLN A 4 11.90 -6.41 -1.97
CA GLN A 4 12.38 -5.77 -0.75
C GLN A 4 11.36 -4.75 -0.26
N PHE A 5 11.32 -4.54 1.04
CA PHE A 5 10.35 -3.62 1.64
C PHE A 5 10.51 -2.19 1.11
N CYS A 6 11.74 -1.71 0.92
CA CYS A 6 11.95 -0.37 0.40
C CYS A 6 11.43 -0.22 -1.03
N GLU A 7 11.55 -1.26 -1.86
CA GLU A 7 10.96 -1.27 -3.20
C GLU A 7 9.43 -1.26 -3.11
N PHE A 8 8.90 -2.00 -2.16
CA PHE A 8 7.47 -2.09 -1.93
C PHE A 8 6.88 -0.72 -1.58
N CYS A 9 7.59 0.05 -0.76
CA CYS A 9 7.16 1.38 -0.37
C CYS A 9 7.21 2.40 -1.51
N GLU A 10 7.99 2.15 -2.55
CA GLU A 10 8.06 3.02 -3.71
C GLU A 10 6.93 2.80 -4.70
N LYS A 11 6.24 1.67 -4.62
CA LYS A 11 5.16 1.33 -5.53
C LYS A 11 3.90 2.11 -5.20
N GLU A 12 3.14 2.46 -6.24
CA GLU A 12 1.85 3.11 -6.06
C GLU A 12 0.76 2.07 -5.88
N VAL A 13 -0.13 2.32 -4.91
CA VAL A 13 -1.26 1.44 -4.64
C VAL A 13 -2.48 1.98 -5.36
N ILE A 14 -3.08 1.14 -6.20
CA ILE A 14 -4.21 1.52 -7.05
C ILE A 14 -5.37 0.58 -6.79
N SER A 15 -6.56 1.16 -6.57
CA SER A 15 -7.78 0.38 -6.43
C SER A 15 -8.27 -0.08 -7.80
N VAL A 16 -8.52 -1.39 -7.95
CA VAL A 16 -9.03 -1.92 -9.23
C VAL A 16 -10.50 -1.62 -9.44
N ARG A 17 -11.24 -1.29 -8.37
CA ARG A 17 -12.68 -1.05 -8.47
C ARG A 17 -13.00 0.27 -9.16
N ASP A 18 -12.28 1.33 -8.81
CA ASP A 18 -12.54 2.65 -9.35
C ASP A 18 -11.30 3.28 -10.00
N CYS A 19 -10.24 2.49 -10.20
CA CYS A 19 -8.98 2.94 -10.81
C CYS A 19 -8.38 4.14 -10.09
N ARG A 20 -8.61 4.23 -8.79
CA ARG A 20 -8.17 5.36 -7.99
C ARG A 20 -6.83 5.06 -7.33
N LYS A 21 -5.93 6.03 -7.37
CA LYS A 21 -4.66 5.94 -6.68
C LYS A 21 -4.88 6.17 -5.19
N LEU A 22 -4.52 5.19 -4.38
CA LEU A 22 -4.68 5.27 -2.93
C LEU A 22 -3.46 5.87 -2.24
N GLY A 23 -2.30 5.83 -2.87
CA GLY A 23 -1.07 6.35 -2.31
C GLY A 23 0.05 5.34 -2.38
N ASN A 24 0.97 5.43 -1.44
CA ASN A 24 2.12 4.52 -1.34
C ASN A 24 2.04 3.73 -0.05
N VAL A 25 2.69 2.58 -0.03
CA VAL A 25 2.79 1.78 1.19
C VAL A 25 3.62 2.55 2.20
N TYR A 26 3.03 2.81 3.35
CA TYR A 26 3.66 3.52 4.45
C TYR A 26 4.22 2.55 5.49
N ASP A 27 3.48 1.49 5.76
CA ASP A 27 3.85 0.51 6.76
C ASP A 27 3.16 -0.81 6.44
N LEU A 28 3.55 -1.86 7.12
CA LEU A 28 2.88 -3.14 7.01
C LEU A 28 2.80 -3.79 8.38
N GLU A 29 1.82 -4.67 8.53
CA GLU A 29 1.63 -5.43 9.73
C GLU A 29 1.74 -6.91 9.38
N PHE A 30 2.56 -7.63 10.10
CA PHE A 30 2.75 -9.06 9.85
C PHE A 30 2.63 -9.83 11.15
N ASP A 31 2.27 -11.10 11.02
CA ASP A 31 2.17 -11.99 12.16
C ASP A 31 3.58 -12.51 12.50
N ALA A 32 4.05 -12.16 13.68
CA ALA A 32 5.39 -12.54 14.12
C ALA A 32 5.55 -14.06 14.28
N CYS A 33 4.47 -14.78 14.52
CA CYS A 33 4.51 -16.25 14.70
C CYS A 33 4.64 -16.97 13.37
N SER A 34 3.85 -16.58 12.37
CA SER A 34 3.84 -17.24 11.06
C SER A 34 4.73 -16.55 10.03
N GLY A 35 5.07 -15.27 10.25
CA GLY A 35 5.81 -14.47 9.29
C GLY A 35 4.99 -13.98 8.12
N CYS A 36 3.67 -14.17 8.16
CA CYS A 36 2.79 -13.76 7.07
C CYS A 36 2.36 -12.32 7.23
N ILE A 37 2.25 -11.62 6.11
CA ILE A 37 1.76 -10.24 6.09
C ILE A 37 0.26 -10.25 6.33
N CYS A 38 -0.19 -9.46 7.30
CA CYS A 38 -1.60 -9.35 7.63
C CYS A 38 -2.28 -8.24 6.86
N LYS A 39 -1.67 -7.07 6.79
CA LYS A 39 -2.25 -5.91 6.10
C LYS A 39 -1.17 -4.89 5.77
N LEU A 40 -1.51 -4.02 4.83
CA LEU A 40 -0.68 -2.89 4.45
C LEU A 40 -1.34 -1.61 4.93
N ILE A 41 -0.52 -0.65 5.32
CA ILE A 41 -0.99 0.69 5.63
C ILE A 41 -0.52 1.59 4.50
N VAL A 42 -1.47 2.17 3.78
CA VAL A 42 -1.23 3.02 2.62
C VAL A 42 -1.51 4.45 3.01
N ARG A 43 -0.59 5.34 2.68
CA ARG A 43 -0.76 6.76 2.97
C ARG A 43 -0.69 7.55 1.67
N GLU A 44 -1.64 8.45 1.50
CA GLU A 44 -1.69 9.32 0.35
C GLU A 44 -0.78 10.52 0.55
N HIS A 45 0.03 10.82 -0.45
CA HIS A 45 0.83 12.03 -0.50
C HIS A 45 0.13 13.02 -1.41
N SER A 46 -0.41 14.09 -0.84
CA SER A 46 -1.11 15.09 -1.64
C SER A 46 -0.26 16.35 -1.78
N GLY A 47 0.73 16.30 -2.63
CA GLY A 47 1.49 17.47 -3.08
C GLY A 47 1.88 18.46 -1.98
N LEU A 48 1.61 19.73 -2.23
CA LEU A 48 2.01 20.82 -1.32
C LEU A 48 1.29 20.79 0.02
N LEU A 49 0.12 20.19 0.08
CA LEU A 49 -0.64 20.11 1.31
C LEU A 49 -0.29 18.88 2.13
N GLY A 50 0.48 17.96 1.57
CA GLY A 50 0.82 16.72 2.23
C GLY A 50 1.64 16.90 3.50
N PHE A 51 2.37 17.99 3.64
CA PHE A 51 3.15 18.25 4.83
C PHE A 51 2.35 18.98 5.92
N LEU A 52 1.26 19.65 5.53
CA LEU A 52 0.38 20.35 6.47
C LEU A 52 -0.72 19.44 7.00
N CYS A 53 -1.21 18.56 6.15
CA CYS A 53 -2.25 17.60 6.52
C CYS A 53 -1.65 16.21 6.43
N CYS A 54 -1.73 15.45 7.51
CA CYS A 54 -1.42 14.04 7.44
C CYS A 54 -2.40 13.45 6.42
N GLY A 55 -1.90 12.93 5.31
CA GLY A 55 -2.72 12.29 4.31
C GLY A 55 -3.54 11.16 4.93
N GLU A 56 -4.65 10.83 4.31
CA GLU A 56 -5.47 9.73 4.78
C GLU A 56 -4.70 8.42 4.75
N GLU A 57 -4.78 7.67 5.84
CA GLU A 57 -4.26 6.32 5.89
C GLU A 57 -5.37 5.36 5.53
N THR A 58 -5.08 4.44 4.64
CA THR A 58 -5.98 3.37 4.25
C THR A 58 -5.35 2.04 4.65
N THR A 59 -6.09 1.23 5.37
CA THR A 59 -5.64 -0.11 5.73
C THR A 59 -6.14 -1.10 4.70
N VAL A 60 -5.22 -1.86 4.10
CA VAL A 60 -5.56 -2.84 3.07
C VAL A 60 -5.21 -4.22 3.59
N PRO A 61 -6.21 -5.08 3.83
CA PRO A 61 -5.92 -6.47 4.19
C PRO A 61 -5.14 -7.15 3.07
N TYR A 62 -4.21 -8.02 3.43
CA TYR A 62 -3.39 -8.70 2.42
C TYR A 62 -4.22 -9.49 1.43
N SER A 63 -5.35 -10.05 1.90
CA SER A 63 -6.28 -10.79 1.04
C SER A 63 -6.91 -9.94 -0.06
N LYS A 64 -6.87 -8.63 0.06
CA LYS A 64 -7.41 -7.70 -0.95
C LYS A 64 -6.39 -7.30 -2.00
N ILE A 65 -5.14 -7.73 -1.86
CA ILE A 65 -4.12 -7.45 -2.85
C ILE A 65 -4.33 -8.38 -4.02
N LYS A 66 -4.54 -7.80 -5.21
CA LYS A 66 -4.77 -8.58 -6.43
C LYS A 66 -3.47 -8.93 -7.13
N GLN A 67 -2.57 -7.97 -7.23
CA GLN A 67 -1.32 -8.17 -7.92
C GLN A 67 -0.28 -7.16 -7.46
N ILE A 68 0.96 -7.62 -7.34
CA ILE A 68 2.09 -6.75 -7.06
C ILE A 68 2.92 -6.68 -8.33
N GLY A 69 2.92 -5.52 -8.96
CA GLY A 69 3.68 -5.28 -10.18
C GLY A 69 5.04 -4.66 -9.88
N SER A 70 5.74 -4.27 -10.93
CA SER A 70 7.06 -3.65 -10.80
C SER A 70 6.97 -2.24 -10.19
N ASP A 71 5.94 -1.47 -10.54
CA ASP A 71 5.78 -0.08 -10.10
C ASP A 71 4.47 0.17 -9.36
N ILE A 72 3.54 -0.76 -9.43
CA ILE A 72 2.21 -0.59 -8.84
C ILE A 72 1.79 -1.82 -8.06
N ILE A 73 0.85 -1.61 -7.15
CA ILE A 73 0.18 -2.68 -6.41
C ILE A 73 -1.32 -2.51 -6.64
N LEU A 74 -1.96 -3.54 -7.17
CA LEU A 74 -3.39 -3.52 -7.41
C LEU A 74 -4.13 -4.14 -6.23
N VAL A 75 -5.11 -3.42 -5.72
CA VAL A 75 -5.90 -3.88 -4.57
C VAL A 75 -7.39 -3.79 -4.88
N ASP A 76 -8.15 -4.68 -4.29
CA ASP A 76 -9.59 -4.75 -4.47
C ASP A 76 -10.31 -4.12 -3.26
N LEU A 77 -10.38 -2.82 -3.28
CA LEU A 77 -11.07 -2.05 -2.24
C LEU A 77 -12.23 -1.28 -2.77
#